data_41543ebf17961bb4e64f5d7ed5c34fe3
#
_entry.id   41543ebf17961bb4e64f5d7ed5c34fe3
#
_cell.length_a   1.000
_cell.length_b   1.000
_cell.length_c   1.000
_cell.angle_alpha   90.00
_cell.angle_beta   90.00
_cell.angle_gamma   90.00
#
_symmetry.space_group_name_H-M   'P 1'
#
loop_
_entity.id
_entity.type
_entity.pdbx_description
1 polymer ?
#
loop_
_entity_poly.entity_id
_entity_poly.type
_entity_poly.pdbx_seq_one_letter_code
_entity_poly.pdbx_strand_id
1 'polypeptide(L)'
;MYVAKPKQTQRAKAQEIARVKTKKGPTVEECVAKRDFTGASAILEFNLKSDDAAAVTGPAKAEEKRRTLLWLAYASFHLGNYQRALDAYAQLRDVDDTPEIYLYRGCCLFYLQMYKEAAREAEKGPAGQLQNRLLFHCAHKVGDEDKLLVYHQQLTDSKEDQLSLAAIHYFRNHFQEATDIYKRLLLENRDDIALNVYVAMCYYKLDYYDVSLEIMQAYLQAFPDSVVAVNVKACNQFKLYNGAAAKDEVKTLTDRGYNIEQNDLVSHNMVVFEDGQNALRVLPQFVDALPEARLNLVVYYLKHDKLQEAYDLIKDVEPSTPQEYILKGVVHATLGQSTSSRQHIKTAQQYFQLVGSSPTECDTIPGRQCMASCFYLLKQFEDVNIYLNSIKQYLYNEDDFNWNFGIALCNTGSHQEALETLLRVQQEDYRHDYCYVSWLTRCYILNHNPSAAWDLYLKLDNSDDSFNLLQLIAHDCYKMGEFLYAAKAFDILERLDPDPEYWEGKRGACVGVFQRAVAGKATRVELEEVLSILKANNNPQVEYIVRIMKKWGAENGINV
;
A
#
# COMPACT_ATOMS: atom_id res chain seq x y z
N MET A 1 -35.50 25.89 -65.25
CA MET A 1 -35.92 24.49 -65.37
C MET A 1 -35.97 23.87 -63.98
N TYR A 2 -37.13 23.75 -63.38
CA TYR A 2 -37.38 23.09 -62.10
C TYR A 2 -37.55 21.59 -62.36
N VAL A 3 -36.65 20.77 -61.87
CA VAL A 3 -36.80 19.29 -61.92
C VAL A 3 -37.56 18.88 -60.65
N ALA A 4 -38.81 18.41 -60.82
CA ALA A 4 -39.65 17.89 -59.77
C ALA A 4 -39.11 16.56 -59.22
N LYS A 5 -38.97 16.45 -57.86
CA LYS A 5 -38.67 15.18 -57.17
C LYS A 5 -39.81 14.18 -57.36
N PRO A 6 -39.54 12.91 -57.66
CA PRO A 6 -40.60 11.91 -57.79
C PRO A 6 -41.28 11.67 -56.42
N LYS A 7 -42.64 11.67 -56.45
CA LYS A 7 -43.48 11.31 -55.30
C LYS A 7 -43.25 9.86 -54.92
N GLN A 8 -42.66 9.59 -53.74
CA GLN A 8 -42.66 8.25 -53.16
C GLN A 8 -44.09 7.77 -52.96
N THR A 9 -44.43 6.68 -53.59
CA THR A 9 -45.77 6.09 -53.57
C THR A 9 -46.14 5.67 -52.15
N GLN A 10 -47.37 5.92 -51.72
CA GLN A 10 -47.91 5.54 -50.39
C GLN A 10 -47.70 4.06 -50.04
N ARG A 11 -47.50 3.19 -51.03
CA ARG A 11 -47.16 1.78 -50.87
C ARG A 11 -45.74 1.56 -50.27
N ALA A 12 -44.76 2.37 -50.67
CA ALA A 12 -43.42 2.28 -50.09
C ALA A 12 -43.37 2.71 -48.64
N LYS A 13 -44.11 3.78 -48.26
CA LYS A 13 -44.28 4.18 -46.86
C LYS A 13 -45.03 3.15 -46.01
N ALA A 14 -46.05 2.51 -46.57
CA ALA A 14 -46.81 1.45 -45.88
C ALA A 14 -45.95 0.19 -45.66
N GLN A 15 -45.06 -0.17 -46.61
CA GLN A 15 -44.12 -1.28 -46.47
C GLN A 15 -42.97 -0.96 -45.51
N GLU A 16 -42.52 0.30 -45.45
CA GLU A 16 -41.52 0.74 -44.48
C GLU A 16 -42.09 0.81 -43.05
N ILE A 17 -43.33 1.27 -42.89
CA ILE A 17 -44.07 1.26 -41.62
C ILE A 17 -44.41 -0.18 -41.18
N ALA A 18 -44.72 -1.09 -42.13
CA ALA A 18 -44.94 -2.50 -41.85
C ALA A 18 -43.62 -3.24 -41.48
N ARG A 19 -42.47 -2.88 -42.10
CA ARG A 19 -41.15 -3.38 -41.71
C ARG A 19 -40.67 -2.88 -40.33
N VAL A 20 -41.05 -1.66 -39.92
CA VAL A 20 -40.76 -1.13 -38.59
C VAL A 20 -41.65 -1.78 -37.52
N LYS A 21 -42.88 -2.24 -37.87
CA LYS A 21 -43.78 -2.92 -36.94
C LYS A 21 -43.46 -4.39 -36.67
N THR A 22 -42.45 -4.99 -37.30
CA THR A 22 -42.12 -6.42 -37.15
C THR A 22 -40.72 -6.70 -36.57
N LYS A 23 -39.99 -5.72 -36.08
CA LYS A 23 -38.88 -6.00 -35.17
C LYS A 23 -39.46 -6.24 -33.78
N LYS A 24 -39.79 -7.51 -33.46
CA LYS A 24 -39.96 -7.93 -32.08
C LYS A 24 -38.66 -7.57 -31.37
N GLY A 25 -38.73 -6.83 -30.27
CA GLY A 25 -37.58 -6.60 -29.40
C GLY A 25 -36.99 -7.91 -28.95
N PRO A 26 -35.75 -7.90 -28.45
CA PRO A 26 -35.13 -9.13 -27.96
C PRO A 26 -35.96 -9.76 -26.85
N THR A 27 -36.06 -11.09 -26.83
CA THR A 27 -36.75 -11.80 -25.75
C THR A 27 -35.86 -11.89 -24.52
N VAL A 28 -36.45 -12.18 -23.33
CA VAL A 28 -35.70 -12.37 -22.09
C VAL A 28 -34.68 -13.50 -22.24
N GLU A 29 -35.08 -14.60 -22.88
CA GLU A 29 -34.22 -15.76 -23.14
C GLU A 29 -33.03 -15.40 -24.06
N GLU A 30 -33.27 -14.59 -25.08
CA GLU A 30 -32.19 -14.10 -25.96
C GLU A 30 -31.19 -13.19 -25.23
N CYS A 31 -31.69 -12.31 -24.34
CA CYS A 31 -30.84 -11.46 -23.51
C CYS A 31 -30.01 -12.30 -22.53
N VAL A 32 -30.62 -13.24 -21.82
CA VAL A 32 -29.92 -14.14 -20.88
C VAL A 32 -28.87 -15.00 -21.61
N ALA A 33 -29.21 -15.55 -22.77
CA ALA A 33 -28.26 -16.35 -23.58
C ALA A 33 -27.04 -15.52 -24.02
N LYS A 34 -27.22 -14.22 -24.26
CA LYS A 34 -26.12 -13.28 -24.60
C LYS A 34 -25.46 -12.66 -23.37
N ARG A 35 -25.88 -13.03 -22.15
CA ARG A 35 -25.47 -12.44 -20.88
C ARG A 35 -25.76 -10.92 -20.78
N ASP A 36 -26.73 -10.44 -21.53
CA ASP A 36 -27.27 -9.06 -21.41
C ASP A 36 -28.31 -9.04 -20.26
N PHE A 37 -27.82 -9.09 -19.04
CA PHE A 37 -28.68 -9.06 -17.85
C PHE A 37 -29.33 -7.70 -17.64
N THR A 38 -28.76 -6.62 -18.15
CA THR A 38 -29.34 -5.27 -18.12
C THR A 38 -30.59 -5.20 -18.99
N GLY A 39 -30.49 -5.67 -20.24
CA GLY A 39 -31.63 -5.77 -21.15
C GLY A 39 -32.71 -6.71 -20.62
N ALA A 40 -32.32 -7.88 -20.10
CA ALA A 40 -33.25 -8.83 -19.48
C ALA A 40 -34.02 -8.21 -18.31
N SER A 41 -33.33 -7.53 -17.37
CA SER A 41 -33.96 -6.87 -16.23
C SER A 41 -34.96 -5.78 -16.66
N ALA A 42 -34.60 -4.94 -17.66
CA ALA A 42 -35.47 -3.88 -18.15
C ALA A 42 -36.76 -4.43 -18.76
N ILE A 43 -36.69 -5.51 -19.55
CA ILE A 43 -37.88 -6.18 -20.13
C ILE A 43 -38.76 -6.78 -19.02
N LEU A 44 -38.15 -7.45 -18.03
CA LEU A 44 -38.88 -8.09 -16.93
C LEU A 44 -39.59 -7.06 -16.03
N GLU A 45 -38.96 -5.91 -15.77
CA GLU A 45 -39.61 -4.80 -15.05
C GLU A 45 -40.77 -4.19 -15.79
N PHE A 46 -40.62 -4.00 -17.10
CA PHE A 46 -41.68 -3.51 -17.91
C PHE A 46 -42.88 -4.47 -17.88
N ASN A 47 -42.63 -5.78 -17.97
CA ASN A 47 -43.65 -6.80 -17.87
C ASN A 47 -44.38 -6.76 -16.51
N LEU A 48 -43.62 -6.71 -15.37
CA LEU A 48 -44.22 -6.61 -14.03
C LEU A 48 -45.13 -5.36 -13.88
N LYS A 49 -44.67 -4.20 -14.34
CA LYS A 49 -45.45 -2.95 -14.28
C LYS A 49 -46.73 -3.01 -15.15
N SER A 50 -46.66 -3.66 -16.30
CA SER A 50 -47.82 -3.85 -17.16
C SER A 50 -48.81 -4.87 -16.59
N ASP A 51 -48.34 -5.88 -15.88
CA ASP A 51 -49.14 -6.90 -15.21
C ASP A 51 -49.86 -6.35 -13.98
N ASP A 52 -49.23 -5.50 -13.19
CA ASP A 52 -49.84 -4.84 -12.04
C ASP A 52 -50.93 -3.82 -12.48
N ALA A 53 -50.80 -3.22 -13.68
CA ALA A 53 -51.79 -2.31 -14.24
C ALA A 53 -53.03 -3.00 -14.82
N ALA A 54 -52.95 -4.30 -15.12
CA ALA A 54 -54.07 -5.06 -15.68
C ALA A 54 -54.83 -5.83 -14.59
N ALA A 55 -56.04 -5.42 -14.24
CA ALA A 55 -56.88 -5.91 -13.16
C ALA A 55 -57.45 -7.37 -13.37
N VAL A 56 -56.79 -8.20 -14.16
CA VAL A 56 -57.24 -9.60 -14.39
C VAL A 56 -56.58 -10.53 -13.40
N THR A 57 -57.36 -11.22 -12.57
CA THR A 57 -56.95 -12.22 -11.59
C THR A 57 -57.23 -13.62 -12.11
N GLY A 58 -56.22 -14.52 -12.09
CA GLY A 58 -56.39 -15.93 -12.46
C GLY A 58 -55.12 -16.74 -12.24
N PRO A 59 -55.21 -18.07 -12.13
CA PRO A 59 -54.06 -18.93 -11.82
C PRO A 59 -52.96 -18.87 -12.88
N ALA A 60 -53.28 -18.66 -14.15
CA ALA A 60 -52.30 -18.52 -15.22
C ALA A 60 -51.47 -17.25 -15.06
N LYS A 61 -52.04 -16.14 -14.56
CA LYS A 61 -51.34 -14.89 -14.31
C LYS A 61 -50.45 -14.97 -13.07
N ALA A 62 -50.87 -15.69 -12.06
CA ALA A 62 -50.02 -15.96 -10.88
C ALA A 62 -48.75 -16.72 -11.27
N GLU A 63 -48.85 -17.70 -12.17
CA GLU A 63 -47.69 -18.46 -12.66
C GLU A 63 -46.81 -17.60 -13.57
N GLU A 64 -47.37 -16.70 -14.40
CA GLU A 64 -46.61 -15.75 -15.20
C GLU A 64 -45.85 -14.75 -14.32
N LYS A 65 -46.49 -14.22 -13.28
CA LYS A 65 -45.86 -13.32 -12.29
C LYS A 65 -44.73 -14.05 -11.53
N ARG A 66 -44.97 -15.28 -11.13
CA ARG A 66 -43.96 -16.14 -10.50
C ARG A 66 -42.72 -16.31 -11.40
N ARG A 67 -42.93 -16.67 -12.66
CA ARG A 67 -41.85 -16.83 -13.65
C ARG A 67 -41.09 -15.52 -13.88
N THR A 68 -41.81 -14.40 -14.02
CA THR A 68 -41.19 -13.09 -14.21
C THR A 68 -40.35 -12.67 -13.01
N LEU A 69 -40.84 -12.86 -11.77
CA LEU A 69 -40.08 -12.56 -10.55
C LEU A 69 -38.83 -13.44 -10.43
N LEU A 70 -38.94 -14.74 -10.74
CA LEU A 70 -37.79 -15.65 -10.71
C LEU A 70 -36.68 -15.23 -11.68
N TRP A 71 -37.06 -14.88 -12.93
CA TRP A 71 -36.11 -14.39 -13.93
C TRP A 71 -35.54 -13.03 -13.58
N LEU A 72 -36.34 -12.13 -12.98
CA LEU A 72 -35.87 -10.83 -12.54
C LEU A 72 -34.84 -10.95 -11.40
N ALA A 73 -35.12 -11.82 -10.43
CA ALA A 73 -34.18 -12.09 -9.34
C ALA A 73 -32.87 -12.69 -9.87
N TYR A 74 -32.97 -13.66 -10.79
CA TYR A 74 -31.80 -14.27 -11.46
C TYR A 74 -30.98 -13.22 -12.24
N ALA A 75 -31.62 -12.42 -13.09
CA ALA A 75 -30.95 -11.40 -13.88
C ALA A 75 -30.31 -10.33 -12.98
N SER A 76 -31.02 -9.88 -11.93
CA SER A 76 -30.49 -8.91 -10.96
C SER A 76 -29.28 -9.44 -10.19
N PHE A 77 -29.30 -10.72 -9.81
CA PHE A 77 -28.17 -11.38 -9.14
C PHE A 77 -26.92 -11.39 -10.05
N HIS A 78 -27.08 -11.81 -11.31
CA HIS A 78 -25.96 -11.83 -12.27
C HIS A 78 -25.50 -10.44 -12.72
N LEU A 79 -26.34 -9.42 -12.56
CA LEU A 79 -25.99 -8.02 -12.77
C LEU A 79 -25.18 -7.43 -11.59
N GLY A 80 -25.10 -8.14 -10.45
CA GLY A 80 -24.47 -7.65 -9.23
C GLY A 80 -25.40 -6.81 -8.33
N ASN A 81 -26.67 -6.65 -8.70
CA ASN A 81 -27.64 -5.93 -7.88
C ASN A 81 -28.30 -6.91 -6.88
N TYR A 82 -27.54 -7.31 -5.88
CA TYR A 82 -27.95 -8.36 -4.92
C TYR A 82 -29.10 -7.94 -4.03
N GLN A 83 -29.22 -6.66 -3.67
CA GLN A 83 -30.35 -6.15 -2.89
C GLN A 83 -31.64 -6.30 -3.68
N ARG A 84 -31.64 -5.91 -4.94
CA ARG A 84 -32.81 -6.05 -5.80
C ARG A 84 -33.19 -7.51 -6.05
N ALA A 85 -32.19 -8.39 -6.22
CA ALA A 85 -32.44 -9.82 -6.33
C ALA A 85 -33.10 -10.36 -5.05
N LEU A 86 -32.62 -9.93 -3.87
CA LEU A 86 -33.20 -10.29 -2.58
C LEU A 86 -34.65 -9.84 -2.44
N ASP A 87 -34.97 -8.60 -2.87
CA ASP A 87 -36.33 -8.05 -2.83
C ASP A 87 -37.27 -8.81 -3.79
N ALA A 88 -36.80 -9.19 -4.98
CA ALA A 88 -37.56 -9.98 -5.93
C ALA A 88 -37.82 -11.41 -5.40
N TYR A 89 -36.83 -12.06 -4.77
CA TYR A 89 -37.03 -13.35 -4.10
C TYR A 89 -37.94 -13.23 -2.87
N ALA A 90 -37.96 -12.11 -2.15
CA ALA A 90 -38.92 -11.90 -1.06
C ALA A 90 -40.35 -11.82 -1.59
N GLN A 91 -40.59 -11.06 -2.66
CA GLN A 91 -41.93 -11.04 -3.31
C GLN A 91 -42.33 -12.40 -3.88
N LEU A 92 -41.36 -13.18 -4.40
CA LEU A 92 -41.61 -14.51 -4.93
C LEU A 92 -42.05 -15.48 -3.81
N ARG A 93 -41.45 -15.40 -2.62
CA ARG A 93 -41.83 -16.21 -1.45
C ARG A 93 -43.27 -15.96 -1.03
N ASP A 94 -43.79 -14.75 -1.14
CA ASP A 94 -45.16 -14.42 -0.81
C ASP A 94 -46.16 -15.06 -1.78
N VAL A 95 -45.69 -15.44 -2.97
CA VAL A 95 -46.51 -16.13 -4.00
C VAL A 95 -46.31 -17.63 -3.98
N ASP A 96 -45.08 -18.11 -3.72
CA ASP A 96 -44.69 -19.51 -3.78
C ASP A 96 -43.51 -19.75 -2.81
N ASP A 97 -43.80 -20.30 -1.63
CA ASP A 97 -42.79 -20.54 -0.57
C ASP A 97 -42.09 -21.90 -0.78
N THR A 98 -41.32 -22.02 -1.87
CA THR A 98 -40.51 -23.21 -2.14
C THR A 98 -39.16 -23.16 -1.40
N PRO A 99 -38.64 -24.29 -0.93
CA PRO A 99 -37.38 -24.34 -0.17
C PRO A 99 -36.15 -23.77 -0.93
N GLU A 100 -36.14 -23.85 -2.26
CA GLU A 100 -35.07 -23.35 -3.10
C GLU A 100 -34.91 -21.82 -2.99
N ILE A 101 -36.00 -21.09 -2.75
CA ILE A 101 -35.97 -19.62 -2.61
C ILE A 101 -35.11 -19.20 -1.43
N TYR A 102 -35.15 -19.92 -0.32
CA TYR A 102 -34.31 -19.65 0.85
C TYR A 102 -32.81 -19.74 0.51
N LEU A 103 -32.43 -20.73 -0.31
CA LEU A 103 -31.07 -20.91 -0.74
C LEU A 103 -30.62 -19.77 -1.66
N TYR A 104 -31.45 -19.34 -2.62
CA TYR A 104 -31.13 -18.20 -3.51
C TYR A 104 -31.05 -16.89 -2.75
N ARG A 105 -31.89 -16.67 -1.75
CA ARG A 105 -31.81 -15.55 -0.82
C ARG A 105 -30.53 -15.59 0.00
N GLY A 106 -30.14 -16.77 0.49
CA GLY A 106 -28.86 -16.97 1.15
C GLY A 106 -27.67 -16.55 0.28
N CYS A 107 -27.70 -16.89 -1.02
CA CYS A 107 -26.68 -16.43 -1.96
C CYS A 107 -26.64 -14.89 -2.08
N CYS A 108 -27.81 -14.24 -2.18
CA CYS A 108 -27.87 -12.76 -2.23
C CYS A 108 -27.29 -12.14 -0.95
N LEU A 109 -27.69 -12.64 0.22
CA LEU A 109 -27.21 -12.17 1.53
C LEU A 109 -25.70 -12.37 1.67
N PHE A 110 -25.15 -13.46 1.14
CA PHE A 110 -23.70 -13.69 1.14
C PHE A 110 -22.94 -12.58 0.40
N TYR A 111 -23.40 -12.20 -0.79
CA TYR A 111 -22.78 -11.12 -1.56
C TYR A 111 -23.05 -9.73 -0.97
N LEU A 112 -24.10 -9.56 -0.16
CA LEU A 112 -24.34 -8.36 0.66
C LEU A 112 -23.52 -8.37 1.97
N GLN A 113 -22.61 -9.33 2.15
CA GLN A 113 -21.74 -9.50 3.32
C GLN A 113 -22.50 -9.82 4.64
N MET A 114 -23.79 -10.16 4.57
CA MET A 114 -24.60 -10.57 5.71
C MET A 114 -24.46 -12.08 5.96
N TYR A 115 -23.24 -12.52 6.29
CA TYR A 115 -22.86 -13.95 6.31
C TYR A 115 -23.64 -14.80 7.31
N LYS A 116 -23.96 -14.24 8.49
CA LYS A 116 -24.74 -14.95 9.52
C LYS A 116 -26.19 -15.18 9.09
N GLU A 117 -26.79 -14.18 8.47
CA GLU A 117 -28.14 -14.25 7.91
C GLU A 117 -28.17 -15.16 6.68
N ALA A 118 -27.14 -15.10 5.82
CA ALA A 118 -26.97 -15.99 4.67
C ALA A 118 -26.97 -17.47 5.11
N ALA A 119 -26.20 -17.79 6.15
CA ALA A 119 -26.14 -19.14 6.69
C ALA A 119 -27.52 -19.61 7.24
N ARG A 120 -28.23 -18.76 8.01
CA ARG A 120 -29.58 -19.07 8.53
C ARG A 120 -30.62 -19.29 7.43
N GLU A 121 -30.56 -18.51 6.34
CA GLU A 121 -31.45 -18.74 5.21
C GLU A 121 -31.08 -20.02 4.46
N ALA A 122 -29.77 -20.25 4.21
CA ALA A 122 -29.31 -21.46 3.55
C ALA A 122 -29.67 -22.74 4.28
N GLU A 123 -29.65 -22.77 5.63
CA GLU A 123 -30.05 -23.92 6.46
C GLU A 123 -31.52 -24.30 6.26
N LYS A 124 -32.40 -23.38 5.86
CA LYS A 124 -33.82 -23.63 5.55
C LYS A 124 -34.01 -24.17 4.13
N GLY A 125 -33.03 -24.06 3.28
CA GLY A 125 -33.07 -24.53 1.90
C GLY A 125 -32.93 -26.05 1.78
N PRO A 126 -33.14 -26.62 0.58
CA PRO A 126 -32.98 -28.04 0.35
C PRO A 126 -31.54 -28.49 0.53
N ALA A 127 -31.37 -29.65 1.18
CA ALA A 127 -30.06 -30.27 1.32
C ALA A 127 -29.47 -30.61 -0.06
N GLY A 128 -28.25 -30.17 -0.34
CA GLY A 128 -27.58 -30.40 -1.62
C GLY A 128 -26.24 -29.69 -1.72
N GLN A 129 -25.56 -29.91 -2.83
CA GLN A 129 -24.21 -29.38 -3.05
C GLN A 129 -24.15 -27.83 -2.98
N LEU A 130 -25.14 -27.13 -3.53
CA LEU A 130 -25.18 -25.67 -3.48
C LEU A 130 -25.32 -25.16 -2.04
N GLN A 131 -26.18 -25.79 -1.24
CA GLN A 131 -26.35 -25.48 0.18
C GLN A 131 -25.01 -25.67 0.92
N ASN A 132 -24.37 -26.83 0.72
CA ASN A 132 -23.10 -27.14 1.37
C ASN A 132 -22.01 -26.14 1.01
N ARG A 133 -21.86 -25.77 -0.29
CA ARG A 133 -20.90 -24.74 -0.73
C ARG A 133 -21.17 -23.40 -0.09
N LEU A 134 -22.44 -22.96 -0.07
CA LEU A 134 -22.79 -21.68 0.54
C LEU A 134 -22.46 -21.64 2.03
N LEU A 135 -22.83 -22.71 2.77
CA LEU A 135 -22.54 -22.83 4.19
C LEU A 135 -21.02 -22.93 4.46
N PHE A 136 -20.28 -23.63 3.61
CA PHE A 136 -18.82 -23.69 3.65
C PHE A 136 -18.18 -22.29 3.53
N HIS A 137 -18.61 -21.49 2.57
CA HIS A 137 -18.13 -20.12 2.42
C HIS A 137 -18.58 -19.20 3.57
N CYS A 138 -19.82 -19.35 4.06
CA CYS A 138 -20.31 -18.58 5.21
C CYS A 138 -19.50 -18.90 6.47
N ALA A 139 -19.22 -20.18 6.75
CA ALA A 139 -18.42 -20.61 7.90
C ALA A 139 -17.01 -19.98 7.84
N HIS A 140 -16.37 -19.99 6.67
CA HIS A 140 -15.08 -19.33 6.49
C HIS A 140 -15.14 -17.83 6.79
N LYS A 141 -16.15 -17.12 6.26
CA LYS A 141 -16.30 -15.66 6.46
C LYS A 141 -16.65 -15.28 7.90
N VAL A 142 -17.32 -16.14 8.62
CA VAL A 142 -17.68 -15.95 10.06
C VAL A 142 -16.52 -16.37 10.99
N GLY A 143 -15.56 -17.17 10.50
CA GLY A 143 -14.45 -17.71 11.29
C GLY A 143 -14.85 -18.93 12.13
N ASP A 144 -15.91 -19.66 11.75
CA ASP A 144 -16.37 -20.87 12.45
C ASP A 144 -15.64 -22.11 11.89
N GLU A 145 -14.49 -22.44 12.47
CA GLU A 145 -13.62 -23.52 12.01
C GLU A 145 -14.26 -24.90 12.15
N ASP A 146 -15.06 -25.12 13.20
CA ASP A 146 -15.74 -26.41 13.44
C ASP A 146 -16.75 -26.69 12.32
N LYS A 147 -17.59 -25.71 12.00
CA LYS A 147 -18.55 -25.83 10.89
C LYS A 147 -17.85 -25.91 9.54
N LEU A 148 -16.76 -25.12 9.36
CA LEU A 148 -15.97 -25.17 8.13
C LEU A 148 -15.48 -26.61 7.86
N LEU A 149 -14.94 -27.28 8.87
CA LEU A 149 -14.47 -28.66 8.74
C LEU A 149 -15.59 -29.62 8.38
N VAL A 150 -16.78 -29.49 9.02
CA VAL A 150 -17.95 -30.32 8.73
C VAL A 150 -18.37 -30.16 7.26
N TYR A 151 -18.50 -28.94 6.76
CA TYR A 151 -18.89 -28.70 5.36
C TYR A 151 -17.80 -29.09 4.37
N HIS A 152 -16.52 -28.94 4.74
CA HIS A 152 -15.40 -29.43 3.92
C HIS A 152 -15.49 -30.95 3.66
N GLN A 153 -15.82 -31.74 4.68
CA GLN A 153 -15.95 -33.21 4.56
C GLN A 153 -17.11 -33.63 3.64
N GLN A 154 -18.05 -32.72 3.37
CA GLN A 154 -19.20 -32.97 2.49
C GLN A 154 -18.95 -32.53 1.04
N LEU A 155 -17.82 -31.90 0.75
CA LEU A 155 -17.44 -31.54 -0.61
C LEU A 155 -17.11 -32.81 -1.41
N THR A 156 -17.49 -32.77 -2.68
CA THR A 156 -17.27 -33.86 -3.64
C THR A 156 -16.17 -33.45 -4.65
N ASP A 157 -15.81 -34.40 -5.53
CA ASP A 157 -14.89 -34.10 -6.64
C ASP A 157 -15.57 -33.38 -7.82
N SER A 158 -16.80 -32.86 -7.64
CA SER A 158 -17.45 -32.05 -8.65
C SER A 158 -16.67 -30.77 -8.90
N LYS A 159 -16.68 -30.26 -10.14
CA LYS A 159 -15.95 -29.05 -10.53
C LYS A 159 -16.29 -27.87 -9.62
N GLU A 160 -17.56 -27.68 -9.31
CA GLU A 160 -18.06 -26.56 -8.48
C GLU A 160 -17.58 -26.66 -7.03
N ASP A 161 -17.52 -27.87 -6.47
CA ASP A 161 -17.02 -28.09 -5.11
C ASP A 161 -15.51 -27.88 -5.05
N GLN A 162 -14.77 -28.34 -6.06
CA GLN A 162 -13.33 -28.13 -6.16
C GLN A 162 -12.98 -26.65 -6.38
N LEU A 163 -13.78 -25.90 -7.15
CA LEU A 163 -13.63 -24.44 -7.28
C LEU A 163 -13.85 -23.74 -5.93
N SER A 164 -14.84 -24.18 -5.16
CA SER A 164 -15.09 -23.64 -3.82
C SER A 164 -13.95 -23.93 -2.85
N LEU A 165 -13.40 -25.14 -2.90
CA LEU A 165 -12.24 -25.53 -2.10
C LEU A 165 -10.99 -24.69 -2.46
N ALA A 166 -10.69 -24.57 -3.75
CA ALA A 166 -9.56 -23.76 -4.22
C ALA A 166 -9.71 -22.28 -3.81
N ALA A 167 -10.94 -21.73 -3.86
CA ALA A 167 -11.20 -20.37 -3.42
C ALA A 167 -10.92 -20.19 -1.91
N ILE A 168 -11.29 -21.14 -1.07
CA ILE A 168 -10.99 -21.08 0.37
C ILE A 168 -9.49 -21.20 0.63
N HIS A 169 -8.77 -22.08 -0.08
CA HIS A 169 -7.31 -22.12 0.00
C HIS A 169 -6.69 -20.78 -0.37
N TYR A 170 -7.16 -20.14 -1.45
CA TYR A 170 -6.70 -18.82 -1.87
C TYR A 170 -6.95 -17.75 -0.79
N PHE A 171 -8.15 -17.70 -0.19
CA PHE A 171 -8.48 -16.74 0.87
C PHE A 171 -7.72 -17.00 2.18
N ARG A 172 -7.23 -18.22 2.39
CA ARG A 172 -6.39 -18.60 3.54
C ARG A 172 -4.90 -18.48 3.27
N ASN A 173 -4.52 -17.86 2.15
CA ASN A 173 -3.15 -17.70 1.69
C ASN A 173 -2.41 -19.02 1.37
N HIS A 174 -3.14 -20.13 1.22
CA HIS A 174 -2.60 -21.41 0.74
C HIS A 174 -2.58 -21.41 -0.80
N PHE A 175 -1.77 -20.50 -1.37
CA PHE A 175 -1.80 -20.24 -2.81
C PHE A 175 -1.30 -21.41 -3.65
N GLN A 176 -0.37 -22.21 -3.11
CA GLN A 176 0.14 -23.37 -3.82
C GLN A 176 -0.93 -24.45 -3.97
N GLU A 177 -1.65 -24.78 -2.90
CA GLU A 177 -2.74 -25.73 -2.90
C GLU A 177 -3.87 -25.28 -3.82
N ALA A 178 -4.21 -23.98 -3.80
CA ALA A 178 -5.18 -23.41 -4.72
C ALA A 178 -4.72 -23.56 -6.18
N THR A 179 -3.45 -23.29 -6.47
CA THR A 179 -2.85 -23.44 -7.80
C THR A 179 -2.96 -24.87 -8.30
N ASP A 180 -2.66 -25.85 -7.47
CA ASP A 180 -2.67 -27.27 -7.83
C ASP A 180 -4.11 -27.75 -8.17
N ILE A 181 -5.10 -27.30 -7.40
CA ILE A 181 -6.50 -27.60 -7.71
C ILE A 181 -6.95 -26.93 -9.01
N TYR A 182 -6.67 -25.63 -9.21
CA TYR A 182 -7.07 -24.94 -10.45
C TYR A 182 -6.38 -25.52 -11.69
N LYS A 183 -5.12 -25.91 -11.61
CA LYS A 183 -4.40 -26.58 -12.71
C LYS A 183 -5.00 -27.94 -13.02
N ARG A 184 -5.32 -28.75 -12.02
CA ARG A 184 -6.01 -30.02 -12.21
C ARG A 184 -7.33 -29.83 -12.93
N LEU A 185 -8.15 -28.88 -12.46
CA LEU A 185 -9.43 -28.56 -13.10
C LEU A 185 -9.25 -28.07 -14.55
N LEU A 186 -8.20 -27.30 -14.85
CA LEU A 186 -7.89 -26.83 -16.20
C LEU A 186 -7.50 -28.00 -17.13
N LEU A 187 -6.78 -28.99 -16.61
CA LEU A 187 -6.41 -30.18 -17.41
C LEU A 187 -7.64 -31.04 -17.73
N GLU A 188 -8.59 -31.16 -16.81
CA GLU A 188 -9.85 -31.90 -16.98
C GLU A 188 -10.86 -31.14 -17.83
N ASN A 189 -10.86 -29.80 -17.79
CA ASN A 189 -11.82 -28.93 -18.46
C ASN A 189 -11.09 -27.90 -19.34
N ARG A 190 -10.44 -28.36 -20.40
CA ARG A 190 -9.60 -27.52 -21.30
C ARG A 190 -10.36 -26.38 -21.98
N ASP A 191 -11.66 -26.51 -22.13
CA ASP A 191 -12.51 -25.47 -22.73
C ASP A 191 -12.85 -24.34 -21.74
N ASP A 192 -12.63 -24.54 -20.44
CA ASP A 192 -12.87 -23.54 -19.41
C ASP A 192 -11.62 -22.66 -19.20
N ILE A 193 -11.33 -21.85 -20.19
CA ILE A 193 -10.16 -20.99 -20.17
C ILE A 193 -10.19 -19.90 -19.09
N ALA A 194 -11.35 -19.64 -18.45
CA ALA A 194 -11.45 -18.74 -17.30
C ALA A 194 -10.60 -19.22 -16.11
N LEU A 195 -10.35 -20.52 -15.99
CA LEU A 195 -9.46 -21.09 -14.97
C LEU A 195 -8.03 -20.53 -15.04
N ASN A 196 -7.57 -20.11 -16.23
CA ASN A 196 -6.27 -19.46 -16.37
C ASN A 196 -6.17 -18.17 -15.55
N VAL A 197 -7.27 -17.42 -15.40
CA VAL A 197 -7.28 -16.20 -14.60
C VAL A 197 -7.03 -16.54 -13.13
N TYR A 198 -7.68 -17.58 -12.59
CA TYR A 198 -7.48 -18.01 -11.20
C TYR A 198 -6.06 -18.54 -10.96
N VAL A 199 -5.51 -19.30 -11.91
CA VAL A 199 -4.11 -19.75 -11.84
C VAL A 199 -3.15 -18.56 -11.84
N ALA A 200 -3.37 -17.55 -12.70
CA ALA A 200 -2.54 -16.36 -12.74
C ALA A 200 -2.64 -15.53 -11.47
N MET A 201 -3.84 -15.42 -10.86
CA MET A 201 -4.02 -14.76 -9.56
C MET A 201 -3.23 -15.47 -8.45
N CYS A 202 -3.19 -16.81 -8.45
CA CYS A 202 -2.39 -17.57 -7.51
C CYS A 202 -0.89 -17.32 -7.72
N TYR A 203 -0.40 -17.34 -8.95
CA TYR A 203 0.99 -17.02 -9.25
C TYR A 203 1.37 -15.59 -8.88
N TYR A 204 0.47 -14.62 -9.07
CA TYR A 204 0.67 -13.25 -8.59
C TYR A 204 0.89 -13.21 -7.07
N LYS A 205 0.13 -14.00 -6.31
CA LYS A 205 0.26 -14.08 -4.84
C LYS A 205 1.49 -14.88 -4.37
N LEU A 206 2.05 -15.72 -5.23
CA LEU A 206 3.30 -16.45 -5.02
C LEU A 206 4.53 -15.69 -5.51
N ASP A 207 4.37 -14.41 -5.90
CA ASP A 207 5.41 -13.53 -6.43
C ASP A 207 6.02 -13.98 -7.78
N TYR A 208 5.37 -14.91 -8.50
CA TYR A 208 5.74 -15.31 -9.87
C TYR A 208 5.03 -14.40 -10.90
N TYR A 209 5.37 -13.11 -10.87
CA TYR A 209 4.70 -12.07 -11.67
C TYR A 209 4.88 -12.25 -13.17
N ASP A 210 6.03 -12.72 -13.62
CA ASP A 210 6.35 -13.03 -15.02
C ASP A 210 5.46 -14.15 -15.56
N VAL A 211 5.35 -15.27 -14.83
CA VAL A 211 4.47 -16.40 -15.21
C VAL A 211 3.01 -15.97 -15.24
N SER A 212 2.56 -15.22 -14.22
CA SER A 212 1.21 -14.67 -14.17
C SER A 212 0.93 -13.77 -15.37
N LEU A 213 1.90 -12.92 -15.75
CA LEU A 213 1.80 -12.01 -16.90
C LEU A 213 1.65 -12.77 -18.21
N GLU A 214 2.45 -13.82 -18.44
CA GLU A 214 2.36 -14.65 -19.65
C GLU A 214 0.99 -15.32 -19.79
N ILE A 215 0.47 -15.89 -18.71
CA ILE A 215 -0.86 -16.52 -18.69
C ILE A 215 -1.93 -15.48 -19.03
N MET A 216 -1.86 -14.27 -18.46
CA MET A 216 -2.82 -13.21 -18.74
C MET A 216 -2.73 -12.70 -20.18
N GLN A 217 -1.53 -12.59 -20.74
CA GLN A 217 -1.34 -12.21 -22.15
C GLN A 217 -2.02 -13.22 -23.08
N ALA A 218 -1.83 -14.51 -22.83
CA ALA A 218 -2.47 -15.57 -23.62
C ALA A 218 -4.00 -15.55 -23.49
N TYR A 219 -4.53 -15.36 -22.27
CA TYR A 219 -5.97 -15.26 -22.02
C TYR A 219 -6.60 -14.05 -22.74
N LEU A 220 -5.96 -12.89 -22.67
CA LEU A 220 -6.45 -11.64 -23.26
C LEU A 220 -6.43 -11.63 -24.80
N GLN A 221 -5.70 -12.56 -25.44
CA GLN A 221 -5.84 -12.76 -26.90
C GLN A 221 -7.23 -13.27 -27.29
N ALA A 222 -7.85 -14.11 -26.46
CA ALA A 222 -9.19 -14.61 -26.68
C ALA A 222 -10.28 -13.69 -26.10
N PHE A 223 -10.02 -13.04 -24.98
CA PHE A 223 -10.98 -12.20 -24.23
C PHE A 223 -10.38 -10.82 -23.89
N PRO A 224 -10.16 -9.97 -24.89
CA PRO A 224 -9.48 -8.68 -24.70
C PRO A 224 -10.26 -7.68 -23.83
N ASP A 225 -11.56 -7.89 -23.65
CA ASP A 225 -12.43 -7.00 -22.87
C ASP A 225 -12.63 -7.47 -21.42
N SER A 226 -11.88 -8.49 -20.99
CA SER A 226 -11.96 -9.01 -19.61
C SER A 226 -11.33 -8.05 -18.62
N VAL A 227 -12.16 -7.28 -17.90
CA VAL A 227 -11.71 -6.30 -16.89
C VAL A 227 -10.84 -6.96 -15.82
N VAL A 228 -11.23 -8.14 -15.34
CA VAL A 228 -10.46 -8.88 -14.32
C VAL A 228 -9.07 -9.24 -14.82
N ALA A 229 -8.97 -9.77 -16.04
CA ALA A 229 -7.69 -10.18 -16.61
C ALA A 229 -6.77 -8.99 -16.91
N VAL A 230 -7.31 -7.88 -17.42
CA VAL A 230 -6.55 -6.63 -17.62
C VAL A 230 -6.06 -6.09 -16.28
N ASN A 231 -6.91 -6.10 -15.24
CA ASN A 231 -6.51 -5.65 -13.90
C ASN A 231 -5.40 -6.52 -13.31
N VAL A 232 -5.50 -7.86 -13.41
CA VAL A 232 -4.41 -8.76 -12.95
C VAL A 232 -3.13 -8.51 -13.73
N LYS A 233 -3.23 -8.32 -15.06
CA LYS A 233 -2.07 -7.99 -15.90
C LYS A 233 -1.43 -6.66 -15.48
N ALA A 234 -2.23 -5.63 -15.23
CA ALA A 234 -1.77 -4.33 -14.76
C ALA A 234 -1.07 -4.45 -13.39
N CYS A 235 -1.62 -5.23 -12.45
CA CYS A 235 -0.97 -5.50 -11.17
C CYS A 235 0.39 -6.20 -11.32
N ASN A 236 0.52 -7.15 -12.25
CA ASN A 236 1.81 -7.77 -12.58
C ASN A 236 2.81 -6.75 -13.14
N GLN A 237 2.36 -5.88 -14.06
CA GLN A 237 3.22 -4.83 -14.62
C GLN A 237 3.65 -3.80 -13.56
N PHE A 238 2.77 -3.48 -12.61
CA PHE A 238 3.12 -2.64 -11.47
C PHE A 238 4.27 -3.24 -10.65
N LYS A 239 4.20 -4.55 -10.39
CA LYS A 239 5.22 -5.28 -9.61
C LYS A 239 6.54 -5.46 -10.36
N LEU A 240 6.49 -5.74 -11.67
CA LEU A 240 7.68 -5.99 -12.49
C LEU A 240 8.38 -4.69 -12.94
N TYR A 241 7.61 -3.62 -13.13
CA TYR A 241 8.15 -2.38 -13.71
C TYR A 241 7.81 -1.17 -12.84
N ASN A 242 6.61 -0.57 -13.04
CA ASN A 242 6.19 0.63 -12.31
C ASN A 242 4.69 0.93 -12.53
N GLY A 243 4.21 1.99 -11.85
CA GLY A 243 2.82 2.44 -11.98
C GLY A 243 2.45 2.95 -13.38
N ALA A 244 3.38 3.53 -14.12
CA ALA A 244 3.12 4.00 -15.49
C ALA A 244 2.77 2.85 -16.43
N ALA A 245 3.53 1.75 -16.39
CA ALA A 245 3.25 0.55 -17.19
C ALA A 245 1.90 -0.08 -16.84
N ALA A 246 1.55 -0.12 -15.54
CA ALA A 246 0.25 -0.62 -15.10
C ALA A 246 -0.91 0.27 -15.58
N LYS A 247 -0.74 1.57 -15.53
CA LYS A 247 -1.72 2.56 -15.99
C LYS A 247 -1.98 2.45 -17.50
N ASP A 248 -0.91 2.29 -18.29
CA ASP A 248 -1.03 2.10 -19.74
C ASP A 248 -1.82 0.84 -20.08
N GLU A 249 -1.68 -0.22 -19.30
CA GLU A 249 -2.47 -1.44 -19.47
C GLU A 249 -3.96 -1.20 -19.18
N VAL A 250 -4.29 -0.54 -18.06
CA VAL A 250 -5.69 -0.22 -17.71
C VAL A 250 -6.32 0.73 -18.74
N LYS A 251 -5.53 1.62 -19.34
CA LYS A 251 -6.00 2.53 -20.39
C LYS A 251 -6.57 1.78 -21.59
N THR A 252 -6.12 0.57 -21.86
CA THR A 252 -6.69 -0.26 -22.94
C THR A 252 -8.19 -0.55 -22.76
N LEU A 253 -8.69 -0.57 -21.52
CA LEU A 253 -10.11 -0.71 -21.21
C LEU A 253 -10.88 0.58 -21.54
N THR A 254 -10.33 1.74 -21.18
CA THR A 254 -10.97 3.05 -21.49
C THR A 254 -11.01 3.31 -22.98
N ASP A 255 -9.98 2.95 -23.72
CA ASP A 255 -9.92 3.07 -25.18
C ASP A 255 -11.00 2.23 -25.88
N ARG A 256 -11.48 1.17 -25.21
CA ARG A 256 -12.60 0.31 -25.65
C ARG A 256 -13.96 0.77 -25.14
N GLY A 257 -14.01 1.92 -24.43
CA GLY A 257 -15.25 2.50 -23.93
C GLY A 257 -15.71 1.96 -22.58
N TYR A 258 -14.86 1.21 -21.84
CA TYR A 258 -15.19 0.78 -20.49
C TYR A 258 -15.01 1.95 -19.50
N ASN A 259 -16.02 2.16 -18.66
CA ASN A 259 -15.92 3.14 -17.58
C ASN A 259 -15.26 2.51 -16.34
N ILE A 260 -14.04 2.89 -16.06
CA ILE A 260 -13.25 2.40 -14.92
C ILE A 260 -13.94 2.71 -13.58
N GLU A 261 -14.63 3.85 -13.47
CA GLU A 261 -15.30 4.28 -12.23
C GLU A 261 -16.45 3.33 -11.80
N GLN A 262 -16.89 2.45 -12.70
CA GLN A 262 -17.91 1.45 -12.38
C GLN A 262 -17.34 0.19 -11.70
N ASN A 263 -16.02 0.07 -11.59
CA ASN A 263 -15.39 -1.07 -10.93
C ASN A 263 -14.51 -0.58 -9.78
N ASP A 264 -14.96 -0.81 -8.56
CA ASP A 264 -14.34 -0.34 -7.33
C ASP A 264 -12.88 -0.79 -7.20
N LEU A 265 -12.59 -2.05 -7.57
CA LEU A 265 -11.24 -2.61 -7.47
C LEU A 265 -10.28 -1.96 -8.48
N VAL A 266 -10.72 -1.74 -9.72
CA VAL A 266 -9.90 -1.05 -10.73
C VAL A 266 -9.68 0.40 -10.34
N SER A 267 -10.71 1.09 -9.86
CA SER A 267 -10.63 2.48 -9.36
C SER A 267 -9.64 2.59 -8.19
N HIS A 268 -9.72 1.66 -7.24
CA HIS A 268 -8.76 1.56 -6.13
C HIS A 268 -7.33 1.35 -6.64
N ASN A 269 -7.11 0.39 -7.56
CA ASN A 269 -5.79 0.07 -8.07
C ASN A 269 -5.19 1.22 -8.89
N MET A 270 -6.01 2.00 -9.59
CA MET A 270 -5.54 3.22 -10.28
C MET A 270 -4.92 4.23 -9.32
N VAL A 271 -5.50 4.42 -8.13
CA VAL A 271 -4.89 5.28 -7.09
C VAL A 271 -3.51 4.77 -6.68
N VAL A 272 -3.37 3.45 -6.54
CA VAL A 272 -2.07 2.82 -6.20
C VAL A 272 -1.06 2.98 -7.33
N PHE A 273 -1.46 2.77 -8.59
CA PHE A 273 -0.60 2.92 -9.76
C PHE A 273 -0.13 4.37 -9.99
N GLU A 274 -0.91 5.34 -9.52
CA GLU A 274 -0.63 6.77 -9.59
C GLU A 274 0.02 7.33 -8.31
N ASP A 275 0.59 6.46 -7.46
CA ASP A 275 1.26 6.81 -6.19
C ASP A 275 0.41 7.71 -5.26
N GLY A 276 -0.87 7.38 -5.16
CA GLY A 276 -1.80 8.06 -4.28
C GLY A 276 -2.48 9.30 -4.88
N GLN A 277 -2.28 9.61 -6.16
CA GLN A 277 -3.06 10.68 -6.82
C GLN A 277 -4.55 10.39 -6.68
N ASN A 278 -5.33 11.42 -6.35
CA ASN A 278 -6.77 11.31 -6.10
C ASN A 278 -7.19 10.39 -4.92
N ALA A 279 -6.26 9.98 -4.06
CA ALA A 279 -6.56 9.07 -2.94
C ALA A 279 -7.73 9.57 -2.08
N LEU A 280 -7.76 10.86 -1.71
CA LEU A 280 -8.82 11.46 -0.89
C LEU A 280 -10.19 11.50 -1.58
N ARG A 281 -10.24 11.46 -2.90
CA ARG A 281 -11.50 11.44 -3.66
C ARG A 281 -12.04 10.03 -3.82
N VAL A 282 -11.18 9.05 -4.01
CA VAL A 282 -11.54 7.69 -4.41
C VAL A 282 -11.61 6.73 -3.23
N LEU A 283 -10.55 6.65 -2.41
CA LEU A 283 -10.43 5.64 -1.36
C LEU A 283 -11.49 5.73 -0.25
N PRO A 284 -11.94 6.92 0.23
CA PRO A 284 -12.94 6.99 1.29
C PRO A 284 -14.26 6.28 0.97
N GLN A 285 -14.62 6.17 -0.31
CA GLN A 285 -15.83 5.51 -0.76
C GLN A 285 -15.76 3.98 -0.59
N PHE A 286 -14.56 3.42 -0.50
CA PHE A 286 -14.29 1.99 -0.47
C PHE A 286 -13.80 1.48 0.89
N VAL A 287 -13.64 2.34 1.88
CA VAL A 287 -13.07 1.99 3.21
C VAL A 287 -13.82 0.84 3.89
N ASP A 288 -15.14 0.77 3.73
CA ASP A 288 -15.96 -0.28 4.33
C ASP A 288 -16.12 -1.53 3.43
N ALA A 289 -15.87 -1.39 2.13
CA ALA A 289 -16.02 -2.46 1.14
C ALA A 289 -14.70 -3.19 0.86
N LEU A 290 -13.58 -2.47 0.84
CA LEU A 290 -12.25 -2.97 0.52
C LEU A 290 -11.27 -2.67 1.68
N PRO A 291 -10.84 -3.69 2.46
CA PRO A 291 -9.87 -3.47 3.54
C PRO A 291 -8.58 -2.79 3.06
N GLU A 292 -8.10 -3.14 1.86
CA GLU A 292 -6.92 -2.55 1.24
C GLU A 292 -7.08 -1.04 0.98
N ALA A 293 -8.29 -0.56 0.68
CA ALA A 293 -8.55 0.87 0.49
C ALA A 293 -8.34 1.65 1.80
N ARG A 294 -8.75 1.08 2.94
CA ARG A 294 -8.48 1.65 4.26
C ARG A 294 -6.98 1.72 4.55
N LEU A 295 -6.26 0.63 4.31
CA LEU A 295 -4.81 0.59 4.54
C LEU A 295 -4.07 1.60 3.66
N ASN A 296 -4.41 1.68 2.37
CA ASN A 296 -3.81 2.63 1.45
C ASN A 296 -4.13 4.09 1.80
N LEU A 297 -5.32 4.36 2.33
CA LEU A 297 -5.67 5.69 2.82
C LEU A 297 -4.87 6.07 4.07
N VAL A 298 -4.62 5.12 4.97
CA VAL A 298 -3.71 5.32 6.12
C VAL A 298 -2.29 5.62 5.65
N VAL A 299 -1.77 4.85 4.68
CA VAL A 299 -0.45 5.10 4.08
C VAL A 299 -0.39 6.50 3.45
N TYR A 300 -1.45 6.90 2.73
CA TYR A 300 -1.55 8.24 2.16
C TYR A 300 -1.46 9.33 3.25
N TYR A 301 -2.20 9.19 4.33
CA TYR A 301 -2.16 10.16 5.43
C TYR A 301 -0.79 10.21 6.11
N LEU A 302 -0.12 9.06 6.31
CA LEU A 302 1.24 9.01 6.85
C LEU A 302 2.26 9.74 5.95
N LYS A 303 2.17 9.54 4.61
CA LYS A 303 3.03 10.23 3.64
C LYS A 303 2.83 11.76 3.61
N HIS A 304 1.69 12.26 4.10
CA HIS A 304 1.33 13.68 4.11
C HIS A 304 1.29 14.27 5.52
N ASP A 305 1.94 13.64 6.49
CA ASP A 305 2.05 14.06 7.90
C ASP A 305 0.70 14.28 8.62
N LYS A 306 -0.37 13.67 8.12
CA LYS A 306 -1.71 13.68 8.73
C LYS A 306 -1.86 12.53 9.72
N LEU A 307 -1.08 12.58 10.79
CA LEU A 307 -0.93 11.46 11.73
C LEU A 307 -2.20 11.14 12.49
N GLN A 308 -2.99 12.17 12.85
CA GLN A 308 -4.23 11.98 13.60
C GLN A 308 -5.30 11.30 12.76
N GLU A 309 -5.45 11.69 11.49
CA GLU A 309 -6.39 11.08 10.56
C GLU A 309 -6.01 9.62 10.26
N ALA A 310 -4.71 9.34 10.12
CA ALA A 310 -4.22 7.97 9.97
C ALA A 310 -4.58 7.11 11.19
N TYR A 311 -4.39 7.64 12.41
CA TYR A 311 -4.71 6.94 13.64
C TYR A 311 -6.21 6.68 13.77
N ASP A 312 -7.06 7.69 13.50
CA ASP A 312 -8.52 7.57 13.61
C ASP A 312 -9.12 6.50 12.70
N LEU A 313 -8.51 6.27 11.52
CA LEU A 313 -8.95 5.23 10.59
C LEU A 313 -8.62 3.80 11.04
N ILE A 314 -7.55 3.63 11.85
CA ILE A 314 -7.04 2.28 12.14
C ILE A 314 -7.18 1.88 13.61
N LYS A 315 -7.46 2.84 14.53
CA LYS A 315 -7.48 2.59 15.99
C LYS A 315 -8.43 1.46 16.39
N ASP A 316 -9.65 1.47 15.84
CA ASP A 316 -10.73 0.54 16.20
C ASP A 316 -10.75 -0.76 15.37
N VAL A 317 -9.84 -0.89 14.39
CA VAL A 317 -9.73 -2.08 13.55
C VAL A 317 -8.91 -3.14 14.29
N GLU A 318 -9.46 -4.33 14.49
CA GLU A 318 -8.68 -5.48 14.95
C GLU A 318 -7.84 -6.03 13.80
N PRO A 319 -6.50 -6.01 13.89
CA PRO A 319 -5.66 -6.47 12.80
C PRO A 319 -5.74 -8.00 12.66
N SER A 320 -5.89 -8.46 11.43
CA SER A 320 -6.00 -9.87 11.07
C SER A 320 -4.86 -10.36 10.17
N THR A 321 -4.20 -9.44 9.47
CA THR A 321 -3.09 -9.72 8.55
C THR A 321 -1.78 -9.10 9.04
N PRO A 322 -0.61 -9.65 8.68
CA PRO A 322 0.68 -9.08 9.04
C PRO A 322 0.81 -7.59 8.63
N GLN A 323 0.29 -7.22 7.45
CA GLN A 323 0.31 -5.85 6.95
C GLN A 323 -0.47 -4.89 7.83
N GLU A 324 -1.62 -5.31 8.36
CA GLU A 324 -2.43 -4.49 9.30
C GLU A 324 -1.70 -4.30 10.62
N TYR A 325 -1.04 -5.34 11.15
CA TYR A 325 -0.20 -5.22 12.36
C TYR A 325 0.97 -4.26 12.13
N ILE A 326 1.67 -4.39 11.01
CA ILE A 326 2.79 -3.50 10.64
C ILE A 326 2.30 -2.05 10.57
N LEU A 327 1.21 -1.80 9.85
CA LEU A 327 0.70 -0.44 9.65
C LEU A 327 0.24 0.18 10.97
N LYS A 328 -0.43 -0.57 11.84
CA LYS A 328 -0.73 -0.12 13.22
C LYS A 328 0.54 0.21 14.00
N GLY A 329 1.57 -0.63 13.90
CA GLY A 329 2.86 -0.37 14.50
C GLY A 329 3.47 0.95 14.03
N VAL A 330 3.46 1.20 12.71
CA VAL A 330 3.98 2.45 12.12
C VAL A 330 3.18 3.67 12.59
N VAL A 331 1.84 3.63 12.53
CA VAL A 331 0.98 4.74 13.00
C VAL A 331 1.24 5.06 14.47
N HIS A 332 1.34 4.03 15.31
CA HIS A 332 1.65 4.25 16.73
C HIS A 332 3.08 4.76 16.95
N ALA A 333 4.06 4.33 16.18
CA ALA A 333 5.44 4.80 16.27
C ALA A 333 5.54 6.29 15.91
N THR A 334 4.98 6.68 14.76
CA THR A 334 5.01 8.07 14.29
C THR A 334 4.23 9.01 15.21
N LEU A 335 3.04 8.61 15.64
CA LEU A 335 2.24 9.39 16.60
C LEU A 335 2.94 9.49 17.97
N GLY A 336 3.58 8.40 18.42
CA GLY A 336 4.33 8.37 19.68
C GLY A 336 5.57 9.26 19.64
N GLN A 337 6.23 9.36 18.50
CA GLN A 337 7.37 10.26 18.29
C GLN A 337 6.93 11.73 18.26
N SER A 338 5.88 12.07 17.51
CA SER A 338 5.38 13.45 17.36
C SER A 338 4.80 13.99 18.68
N THR A 339 4.08 13.15 19.44
CA THR A 339 3.46 13.53 20.73
C THR A 339 4.32 13.24 21.96
N SER A 340 5.52 12.67 21.78
CA SER A 340 6.40 12.19 22.86
C SER A 340 5.70 11.19 23.80
N SER A 341 4.73 10.44 23.30
CA SER A 341 3.92 9.50 24.07
C SER A 341 4.60 8.13 24.20
N ARG A 342 5.08 7.83 25.41
CA ARG A 342 5.68 6.51 25.71
C ARG A 342 4.70 5.34 25.52
N GLN A 343 3.41 5.58 25.70
CA GLN A 343 2.39 4.54 25.54
C GLN A 343 2.28 4.11 24.07
N HIS A 344 2.20 5.07 23.15
CA HIS A 344 2.16 4.78 21.73
C HIS A 344 3.43 4.06 21.26
N ILE A 345 4.60 4.51 21.70
CA ILE A 345 5.88 3.82 21.38
C ILE A 345 5.87 2.36 21.86
N LYS A 346 5.39 2.11 23.11
CA LYS A 346 5.30 0.74 23.64
C LYS A 346 4.30 -0.11 22.84
N THR A 347 3.19 0.45 22.43
CA THR A 347 2.20 -0.25 21.58
C THR A 347 2.80 -0.59 20.21
N ALA A 348 3.54 0.34 19.61
CA ALA A 348 4.26 0.09 18.36
C ALA A 348 5.27 -1.07 18.47
N GLN A 349 6.06 -1.08 19.54
CA GLN A 349 6.99 -2.18 19.85
C GLN A 349 6.29 -3.53 19.90
N GLN A 350 5.13 -3.58 20.59
CA GLN A 350 4.35 -4.81 20.71
C GLN A 350 3.86 -5.32 19.34
N TYR A 351 3.35 -4.44 18.49
CA TYR A 351 2.91 -4.82 17.14
C TYR A 351 4.08 -5.31 16.29
N PHE A 352 5.20 -4.63 16.26
CA PHE A 352 6.37 -5.05 15.52
C PHE A 352 6.92 -6.39 16.04
N GLN A 353 6.95 -6.58 17.35
CA GLN A 353 7.38 -7.84 17.95
C GLN A 353 6.45 -9.00 17.59
N LEU A 354 5.12 -8.78 17.61
CA LEU A 354 4.15 -9.81 17.24
C LEU A 354 4.38 -10.33 15.80
N VAL A 355 4.61 -9.43 14.85
CA VAL A 355 4.91 -9.82 13.46
C VAL A 355 6.27 -10.49 13.37
N GLY A 356 7.31 -9.87 13.90
CA GLY A 356 8.68 -10.37 13.75
C GLY A 356 8.98 -11.67 14.50
N SER A 357 8.18 -12.02 15.52
CA SER A 357 8.28 -13.29 16.24
C SER A 357 7.31 -14.38 15.76
N SER A 358 6.40 -14.05 14.82
CA SER A 358 5.46 -15.01 14.25
C SER A 358 6.21 -16.09 13.47
N PRO A 359 5.88 -17.38 13.64
CA PRO A 359 6.51 -18.47 12.90
C PRO A 359 6.40 -18.34 11.36
N THR A 360 5.35 -17.67 10.88
CA THR A 360 5.13 -17.45 9.45
C THR A 360 5.93 -16.28 8.88
N GLU A 361 6.27 -15.29 9.71
CA GLU A 361 6.87 -14.03 9.27
C GLU A 361 8.33 -13.84 9.71
N CYS A 362 8.81 -14.56 10.72
CA CYS A 362 10.12 -14.34 11.34
C CYS A 362 11.30 -14.42 10.36
N ASP A 363 11.18 -15.19 9.29
CA ASP A 363 12.21 -15.35 8.26
C ASP A 363 11.93 -14.53 6.99
N THR A 364 10.83 -13.80 6.94
CA THR A 364 10.49 -12.90 5.82
C THR A 364 11.21 -11.56 5.97
N ILE A 365 11.36 -10.82 4.86
CA ILE A 365 11.93 -9.47 4.89
C ILE A 365 11.09 -8.53 5.79
N PRO A 366 9.74 -8.46 5.68
CA PRO A 366 8.92 -7.65 6.58
C PRO A 366 9.06 -8.02 8.04
N GLY A 367 9.13 -9.32 8.38
CA GLY A 367 9.31 -9.78 9.76
C GLY A 367 10.66 -9.34 10.34
N ARG A 368 11.74 -9.45 9.56
CA ARG A 368 13.08 -8.97 9.95
C ARG A 368 13.11 -7.44 10.12
N GLN A 369 12.45 -6.69 9.24
CA GLN A 369 12.30 -5.24 9.37
C GLN A 369 11.50 -4.85 10.62
N CYS A 370 10.43 -5.59 10.95
CA CYS A 370 9.67 -5.37 12.17
C CYS A 370 10.53 -5.58 13.43
N MET A 371 11.33 -6.65 13.49
CA MET A 371 12.24 -6.85 14.62
C MET A 371 13.27 -5.75 14.72
N ALA A 372 13.88 -5.34 13.61
CA ALA A 372 14.79 -4.20 13.58
C ALA A 372 14.12 -2.92 14.11
N SER A 373 12.88 -2.63 13.68
CA SER A 373 12.12 -1.47 14.15
C SER A 373 11.79 -1.54 15.64
N CYS A 374 11.43 -2.73 16.14
CA CYS A 374 11.21 -2.97 17.57
C CYS A 374 12.45 -2.63 18.39
N PHE A 375 13.62 -3.18 18.02
CA PHE A 375 14.88 -2.93 18.70
C PHE A 375 15.37 -1.48 18.54
N TYR A 376 15.12 -0.86 17.40
CA TYR A 376 15.41 0.56 17.20
C TYR A 376 14.66 1.44 18.21
N LEU A 377 13.35 1.19 18.41
CA LEU A 377 12.55 1.91 19.41
C LEU A 377 13.03 1.62 20.85
N LEU A 378 13.66 0.48 21.10
CA LEU A 378 14.32 0.14 22.36
C LEU A 378 15.74 0.71 22.48
N LYS A 379 16.28 1.35 21.43
CA LYS A 379 17.66 1.84 21.31
C LYS A 379 18.73 0.75 21.44
N GLN A 380 18.39 -0.48 21.05
CA GLN A 380 19.29 -1.64 21.03
C GLN A 380 19.87 -1.81 19.63
N PHE A 381 20.80 -0.91 19.25
CA PHE A 381 21.31 -0.83 17.88
C PHE A 381 22.13 -2.03 17.41
N GLU A 382 22.74 -2.78 18.31
CA GLU A 382 23.43 -4.02 17.98
C GLU A 382 22.46 -5.07 17.43
N ASP A 383 21.29 -5.23 18.09
CA ASP A 383 20.25 -6.13 17.61
C ASP A 383 19.62 -5.62 16.29
N VAL A 384 19.43 -4.30 16.14
CA VAL A 384 19.01 -3.71 14.87
C VAL A 384 19.92 -4.14 13.73
N ASN A 385 21.24 -4.04 13.92
CA ASN A 385 22.22 -4.42 12.90
C ASN A 385 22.18 -5.91 12.55
N ILE A 386 21.92 -6.79 13.52
CA ILE A 386 21.77 -8.23 13.26
C ILE A 386 20.63 -8.48 12.27
N TYR A 387 19.46 -7.89 12.54
CA TYR A 387 18.29 -8.08 11.69
C TYR A 387 18.43 -7.41 10.31
N LEU A 388 18.91 -6.16 10.25
CA LEU A 388 19.11 -5.47 8.97
C LEU A 388 20.20 -6.14 8.12
N ASN A 389 21.29 -6.58 8.74
CA ASN A 389 22.36 -7.29 8.00
C ASN A 389 21.87 -8.62 7.39
N SER A 390 20.91 -9.31 8.03
CA SER A 390 20.33 -10.55 7.51
C SER A 390 19.55 -10.38 6.20
N ILE A 391 19.06 -9.17 5.92
CA ILE A 391 18.30 -8.84 4.70
C ILE A 391 19.04 -7.92 3.73
N LYS A 392 20.25 -7.50 4.07
CA LYS A 392 21.09 -6.58 3.29
C LYS A 392 21.25 -6.99 1.82
N GLN A 393 21.42 -8.29 1.55
CA GLN A 393 21.62 -8.79 0.19
C GLN A 393 20.42 -8.57 -0.74
N TYR A 394 19.22 -8.41 -0.19
CA TYR A 394 17.98 -8.20 -0.96
C TYR A 394 17.68 -6.71 -1.18
N LEU A 395 18.16 -5.84 -0.27
CA LEU A 395 17.77 -4.43 -0.20
C LEU A 395 18.95 -3.45 -0.38
N TYR A 396 20.13 -3.93 -0.82
CA TYR A 396 21.35 -3.12 -0.90
C TYR A 396 21.26 -1.93 -1.87
N ASN A 397 20.30 -1.94 -2.80
CA ASN A 397 20.04 -0.84 -3.73
C ASN A 397 18.88 0.08 -3.29
N GLU A 398 18.20 -0.24 -2.19
CA GLU A 398 17.07 0.54 -1.70
C GLU A 398 17.55 1.68 -0.80
N ASP A 399 17.19 2.91 -1.16
CA ASP A 399 17.64 4.10 -0.45
C ASP A 399 17.13 4.17 0.99
N ASP A 400 15.85 3.80 1.22
CA ASP A 400 15.25 3.72 2.56
C ASP A 400 16.02 2.75 3.47
N PHE A 401 16.40 1.59 2.92
CA PHE A 401 17.17 0.60 3.66
C PHE A 401 18.57 1.12 4.00
N ASN A 402 19.27 1.68 3.01
CA ASN A 402 20.63 2.20 3.19
C ASN A 402 20.68 3.34 4.21
N TRP A 403 19.68 4.21 4.21
CA TRP A 403 19.57 5.28 5.20
C TRP A 403 19.42 4.72 6.61
N ASN A 404 18.43 3.87 6.85
CA ASN A 404 18.16 3.30 8.17
C ASN A 404 19.33 2.42 8.67
N PHE A 405 19.91 1.60 7.80
CA PHE A 405 21.03 0.75 8.15
C PHE A 405 22.30 1.56 8.45
N GLY A 406 22.57 2.62 7.69
CA GLY A 406 23.66 3.54 7.95
C GLY A 406 23.57 4.21 9.33
N ILE A 407 22.37 4.63 9.74
CA ILE A 407 22.13 5.18 11.09
C ILE A 407 22.44 4.13 12.17
N ALA A 408 21.96 2.90 12.00
CA ALA A 408 22.17 1.84 12.97
C ALA A 408 23.68 1.47 13.09
N LEU A 409 24.39 1.36 11.98
CA LEU A 409 25.84 1.14 11.94
C LEU A 409 26.62 2.28 12.62
N CYS A 410 26.23 3.53 12.40
CA CYS A 410 26.86 4.67 13.03
C CYS A 410 26.75 4.61 14.57
N ASN A 411 25.58 4.21 15.08
CA ASN A 411 25.33 4.11 16.52
C ASN A 411 26.10 2.95 17.21
N THR A 412 26.54 1.93 16.45
CA THR A 412 27.32 0.80 16.98
C THR A 412 28.83 0.95 16.78
N GLY A 413 29.30 2.09 16.29
CA GLY A 413 30.72 2.36 16.12
C GLY A 413 31.32 1.88 14.81
N SER A 414 30.54 1.28 13.90
CA SER A 414 30.99 0.87 12.56
C SER A 414 30.96 2.05 11.57
N HIS A 415 31.67 3.13 11.91
CA HIS A 415 31.54 4.44 11.24
C HIS A 415 31.92 4.41 9.76
N GLN A 416 32.93 3.61 9.37
CA GLN A 416 33.34 3.48 7.98
C GLN A 416 32.27 2.79 7.12
N GLU A 417 31.72 1.66 7.60
CA GLU A 417 30.65 0.96 6.89
C GLU A 417 29.36 1.80 6.86
N ALA A 418 29.08 2.54 7.93
CA ALA A 418 27.97 3.48 7.99
C ALA A 418 28.08 4.56 6.90
N LEU A 419 29.26 5.17 6.76
CA LEU A 419 29.54 6.16 5.73
C LEU A 419 29.35 5.60 4.32
N GLU A 420 29.92 4.43 4.04
CA GLU A 420 29.77 3.77 2.74
C GLU A 420 28.33 3.42 2.41
N THR A 421 27.56 3.04 3.43
CA THR A 421 26.14 2.70 3.27
C THR A 421 25.30 3.93 3.02
N LEU A 422 25.49 5.01 3.78
CA LEU A 422 24.78 6.28 3.56
C LEU A 422 25.07 6.89 2.19
N LEU A 423 26.32 6.82 1.72
CA LEU A 423 26.71 7.34 0.40
C LEU A 423 26.06 6.61 -0.79
N ARG A 424 25.45 5.43 -0.57
CA ARG A 424 24.70 4.72 -1.60
C ARG A 424 23.33 5.33 -1.88
N VAL A 425 22.78 6.10 -0.95
CA VAL A 425 21.50 6.81 -1.14
C VAL A 425 21.62 7.76 -2.32
N GLN A 426 20.73 7.63 -3.30
CA GLN A 426 20.78 8.39 -4.56
C GLN A 426 19.65 9.39 -4.69
N GLN A 427 18.51 9.15 -4.05
CA GLN A 427 17.32 10.00 -4.13
C GLN A 427 17.64 11.40 -3.59
N GLU A 428 17.42 12.42 -4.42
CA GLU A 428 17.79 13.80 -4.09
C GLU A 428 16.98 14.34 -2.91
N ASP A 429 15.71 14.01 -2.80
CA ASP A 429 14.85 14.42 -1.69
C ASP A 429 15.41 13.95 -0.34
N TYR A 430 15.90 12.70 -0.27
CA TYR A 430 16.54 12.16 0.93
C TYR A 430 17.88 12.85 1.23
N ARG A 431 18.67 13.13 0.20
CA ARG A 431 19.96 13.81 0.36
C ARG A 431 19.84 15.25 0.87
N HIS A 432 18.68 15.89 0.67
CA HIS A 432 18.39 17.23 1.18
C HIS A 432 17.71 17.22 2.55
N ASP A 433 17.25 16.04 3.02
CA ASP A 433 16.62 15.91 4.34
C ASP A 433 17.66 16.15 5.45
N TYR A 434 17.29 17.01 6.42
CA TYR A 434 18.17 17.36 7.54
C TYR A 434 18.62 16.13 8.35
N CYS A 435 17.73 15.16 8.57
CA CYS A 435 18.07 13.94 9.31
C CYS A 435 19.17 13.15 8.59
N TYR A 436 19.06 12.97 7.26
CA TYR A 436 20.09 12.30 6.47
C TYR A 436 21.43 13.06 6.51
N VAL A 437 21.39 14.38 6.23
CA VAL A 437 22.60 15.22 6.22
C VAL A 437 23.29 15.23 7.58
N SER A 438 22.53 15.27 8.67
CA SER A 438 23.08 15.26 10.04
C SER A 438 23.81 13.95 10.36
N TRP A 439 23.24 12.80 9.98
CA TRP A 439 23.88 11.51 10.18
C TRP A 439 25.12 11.32 9.27
N LEU A 440 25.05 11.74 8.02
CA LEU A 440 26.18 11.71 7.10
C LEU A 440 27.33 12.60 7.61
N THR A 441 27.03 13.80 8.08
CA THR A 441 27.98 14.73 8.70
C THR A 441 28.65 14.11 9.92
N ARG A 442 27.85 13.49 10.79
CA ARG A 442 28.37 12.78 11.97
C ARG A 442 29.28 11.63 11.58
N CYS A 443 28.92 10.82 10.56
CA CYS A 443 29.78 9.76 10.06
C CYS A 443 31.11 10.28 9.54
N TYR A 444 31.13 11.40 8.82
CA TYR A 444 32.38 12.03 8.38
C TYR A 444 33.27 12.44 9.55
N ILE A 445 32.70 13.09 10.57
CA ILE A 445 33.46 13.54 11.75
C ILE A 445 34.02 12.33 12.52
N LEU A 446 33.21 11.30 12.73
CA LEU A 446 33.63 10.08 13.45
C LEU A 446 34.68 9.27 12.69
N ASN A 447 34.76 9.42 11.36
CA ASN A 447 35.84 8.86 10.53
C ASN A 447 37.05 9.80 10.37
N HIS A 448 37.19 10.82 11.21
CA HIS A 448 38.28 11.80 11.16
C HIS A 448 38.39 12.55 9.83
N ASN A 449 37.28 12.80 9.17
CA ASN A 449 37.20 13.60 7.96
C ASN A 449 36.27 14.84 8.13
N PRO A 450 36.62 15.77 9.03
CA PRO A 450 35.78 16.94 9.31
C PRO A 450 35.71 17.92 8.14
N SER A 451 36.65 17.85 7.18
CA SER A 451 36.59 18.71 5.97
C SER A 451 35.38 18.38 5.09
N ALA A 452 35.06 17.08 4.90
CA ALA A 452 33.89 16.68 4.14
C ALA A 452 32.58 17.07 4.85
N ALA A 453 32.55 16.99 6.19
CA ALA A 453 31.43 17.47 6.98
C ALA A 453 31.23 18.99 6.82
N TRP A 454 32.33 19.74 6.79
CA TRP A 454 32.30 21.18 6.55
C TRP A 454 31.82 21.54 5.14
N ASP A 455 32.23 20.79 4.12
CA ASP A 455 31.79 20.98 2.74
C ASP A 455 30.29 20.71 2.57
N LEU A 456 29.71 19.82 3.35
CA LEU A 456 28.26 19.62 3.38
C LEU A 456 27.54 20.84 3.93
N TYR A 457 28.02 21.41 5.04
CA TYR A 457 27.47 22.62 5.63
C TYR A 457 27.50 23.80 4.64
N LEU A 458 28.61 23.98 3.91
CA LEU A 458 28.75 25.07 2.96
C LEU A 458 27.80 24.99 1.74
N LYS A 459 27.21 23.81 1.50
CA LYS A 459 26.23 23.61 0.40
C LYS A 459 24.80 23.88 0.82
N LEU A 460 24.54 24.01 2.11
CA LEU A 460 23.19 24.28 2.63
C LEU A 460 22.88 25.77 2.54
N ASP A 461 21.61 26.08 2.26
CA ASP A 461 21.08 27.42 2.38
C ASP A 461 20.97 27.85 3.85
N ASN A 462 20.95 29.15 4.09
CA ASN A 462 20.78 29.69 5.43
C ASN A 462 19.37 29.39 5.95
N SER A 463 19.27 28.45 6.87
CA SER A 463 18.02 27.96 7.47
C SER A 463 18.27 27.52 8.92
N ASP A 464 17.21 27.22 9.64
CA ASP A 464 17.31 26.61 10.99
C ASP A 464 18.06 25.27 10.94
N ASP A 465 17.92 24.52 9.85
CA ASP A 465 18.62 23.25 9.65
C ASP A 465 20.13 23.46 9.50
N SER A 466 20.57 24.48 8.77
CA SER A 466 21.99 24.81 8.64
C SER A 466 22.59 25.27 9.97
N PHE A 467 21.82 25.98 10.81
CA PHE A 467 22.24 26.36 12.15
C PHE A 467 22.39 25.13 13.06
N ASN A 468 21.40 24.24 13.06
CA ASN A 468 21.43 22.98 13.83
C ASN A 468 22.61 22.07 13.38
N LEU A 469 22.86 21.99 12.07
CA LEU A 469 24.00 21.24 11.55
C LEU A 469 25.33 21.84 12.00
N LEU A 470 25.44 23.15 12.03
CA LEU A 470 26.63 23.85 12.50
C LEU A 470 26.89 23.59 13.99
N GLN A 471 25.86 23.56 14.83
CA GLN A 471 25.96 23.15 16.23
C GLN A 471 26.46 21.71 16.35
N LEU A 472 25.92 20.78 15.53
CA LEU A 472 26.37 19.38 15.50
C LEU A 472 27.86 19.29 15.15
N ILE A 473 28.30 19.99 14.10
CA ILE A 473 29.71 20.03 13.69
C ILE A 473 30.58 20.58 14.82
N ALA A 474 30.18 21.68 15.45
CA ALA A 474 30.92 22.29 16.53
C ALA A 474 31.17 21.32 17.69
N HIS A 475 30.10 20.67 18.16
CA HIS A 475 30.15 19.77 19.31
C HIS A 475 30.84 18.44 18.98
N ASP A 476 30.52 17.79 17.86
CA ASP A 476 31.09 16.50 17.52
C ASP A 476 32.57 16.60 17.12
N CYS A 477 32.97 17.66 16.37
CA CYS A 477 34.38 17.93 16.11
C CYS A 477 35.16 18.22 17.40
N TYR A 478 34.58 18.96 18.33
CA TYR A 478 35.23 19.24 19.62
C TYR A 478 35.48 17.95 20.42
N LYS A 479 34.47 17.06 20.48
CA LYS A 479 34.58 15.76 21.16
C LYS A 479 35.63 14.84 20.52
N MET A 480 35.72 14.84 19.18
CA MET A 480 36.66 14.02 18.43
C MET A 480 38.08 14.63 18.39
N GLY A 481 38.27 15.83 18.94
CA GLY A 481 39.57 16.51 18.92
C GLY A 481 39.92 17.15 17.58
N GLU A 482 38.96 17.31 16.67
CA GLU A 482 39.09 18.00 15.39
C GLU A 482 38.87 19.52 15.58
N PHE A 483 39.74 20.10 16.42
CA PHE A 483 39.55 21.44 17.00
C PHE A 483 39.51 22.57 16.01
N LEU A 484 40.17 22.47 14.86
CA LEU A 484 40.13 23.52 13.83
C LEU A 484 38.70 23.76 13.32
N TYR A 485 38.01 22.68 12.92
CA TYR A 485 36.65 22.79 12.42
C TYR A 485 35.65 23.14 13.54
N ALA A 486 35.89 22.64 14.76
CA ALA A 486 35.14 23.08 15.92
C ALA A 486 35.26 24.58 16.15
N ALA A 487 36.47 25.14 16.06
CA ALA A 487 36.72 26.58 16.21
C ALA A 487 36.01 27.40 15.13
N LYS A 488 36.06 26.96 13.87
CA LYS A 488 35.35 27.59 12.74
C LYS A 488 33.83 27.57 12.96
N ALA A 489 33.28 26.43 13.41
CA ALA A 489 31.86 26.30 13.64
C ALA A 489 31.38 27.17 14.81
N PHE A 490 32.07 27.16 15.94
CA PHE A 490 31.76 28.02 17.08
C PHE A 490 31.92 29.53 16.73
N ASP A 491 32.88 29.91 15.88
CA ASP A 491 33.04 31.31 15.44
C ASP A 491 31.83 31.81 14.65
N ILE A 492 31.28 30.98 13.78
CA ILE A 492 30.06 31.33 13.03
C ILE A 492 28.84 31.35 13.95
N LEU A 493 28.70 30.36 14.82
CA LEU A 493 27.59 30.28 15.80
C LEU A 493 27.55 31.52 16.69
N GLU A 494 28.70 31.93 17.24
CA GLU A 494 28.80 33.13 18.09
C GLU A 494 28.44 34.44 17.33
N ARG A 495 28.71 34.50 16.01
CA ARG A 495 28.30 35.64 15.18
C ARG A 495 26.80 35.64 14.87
N LEU A 496 26.18 34.46 14.74
CA LEU A 496 24.75 34.33 14.43
C LEU A 496 23.88 34.50 15.70
N ASP A 497 24.32 33.89 16.79
CA ASP A 497 23.66 33.96 18.09
C ASP A 497 24.71 34.16 19.19
N PRO A 498 24.85 35.36 19.78
CA PRO A 498 25.87 35.66 20.77
C PRO A 498 25.59 34.98 22.14
N ASP A 499 25.77 33.67 22.22
CA ASP A 499 25.67 32.88 23.45
C ASP A 499 27.08 32.71 24.09
N PRO A 500 27.22 32.89 25.40
CA PRO A 500 28.46 32.63 26.12
C PRO A 500 29.03 31.23 25.92
N GLU A 501 28.20 30.23 25.73
CA GLU A 501 28.63 28.85 25.49
C GLU A 501 29.42 28.72 24.15
N TYR A 502 29.05 29.44 23.13
CA TYR A 502 29.77 29.41 21.84
C TYR A 502 31.14 30.08 21.94
N TRP A 503 31.24 31.14 22.74
CA TRP A 503 32.55 31.75 23.04
C TRP A 503 33.45 30.77 23.81
N GLU A 504 32.93 30.10 24.84
CA GLU A 504 33.70 29.10 25.61
C GLU A 504 34.14 27.92 24.74
N GLY A 505 33.25 27.40 23.88
CA GLY A 505 33.57 26.36 22.91
C GLY A 505 34.65 26.79 21.92
N LYS A 506 34.51 27.99 21.33
CA LYS A 506 35.48 28.57 20.43
C LYS A 506 36.84 28.74 21.10
N ARG A 507 36.88 29.32 22.30
CA ARG A 507 38.09 29.48 23.10
C ARG A 507 38.75 28.12 23.36
N GLY A 508 37.97 27.12 23.80
CA GLY A 508 38.46 25.78 24.08
C GLY A 508 39.03 25.10 22.85
N ALA A 509 38.35 25.17 21.71
CA ALA A 509 38.82 24.64 20.44
C ALA A 509 40.12 25.31 19.95
N CYS A 510 40.20 26.60 20.03
CA CYS A 510 41.41 27.34 19.67
C CYS A 510 42.64 26.95 20.53
N VAL A 511 42.44 26.78 21.84
CA VAL A 511 43.48 26.26 22.75
C VAL A 511 43.83 24.82 22.40
N GLY A 512 42.84 24.00 22.04
CA GLY A 512 43.04 22.63 21.58
C GLY A 512 43.94 22.52 20.34
N VAL A 513 43.72 23.36 19.33
CA VAL A 513 44.62 23.44 18.14
C VAL A 513 46.04 23.83 18.56
N PHE A 514 46.18 24.85 19.42
CA PHE A 514 47.48 25.25 19.93
C PHE A 514 48.20 24.07 20.67
N GLN A 515 47.51 23.37 21.53
CA GLN A 515 48.10 22.20 22.22
C GLN A 515 48.52 21.11 21.21
N ARG A 516 47.71 20.84 20.19
CA ARG A 516 48.09 19.90 19.11
C ARG A 516 49.32 20.38 18.32
N ALA A 517 49.42 21.70 18.07
CA ALA A 517 50.59 22.27 17.41
C ALA A 517 51.88 22.12 18.27
N VAL A 518 51.81 22.36 19.57
CA VAL A 518 52.90 22.09 20.52
C VAL A 518 53.29 20.63 20.53
N ALA A 519 52.34 19.72 20.44
CA ALA A 519 52.56 18.27 20.34
C ALA A 519 53.05 17.80 18.96
N GLY A 520 53.24 18.72 17.98
CA GLY A 520 53.63 18.37 16.61
C GLY A 520 52.54 17.69 15.78
N LYS A 521 51.26 17.73 16.24
CA LYS A 521 50.11 17.09 15.62
C LYS A 521 49.20 18.03 14.83
N ALA A 522 49.49 19.33 14.80
CA ALA A 522 48.78 20.30 14.00
C ALA A 522 49.77 21.11 13.15
N THR A 523 49.33 21.56 11.99
CA THR A 523 50.16 22.34 11.06
C THR A 523 50.26 23.79 11.50
N ARG A 524 51.30 24.49 11.01
CA ARG A 524 51.44 25.93 11.24
C ARG A 524 50.27 26.72 10.64
N VAL A 525 49.75 26.29 9.49
CA VAL A 525 48.62 26.94 8.81
C VAL A 525 47.38 26.91 9.68
N GLU A 526 47.06 25.74 10.28
CA GLU A 526 45.95 25.60 11.21
C GLU A 526 46.08 26.52 12.44
N LEU A 527 47.30 26.65 12.97
CA LEU A 527 47.57 27.55 14.08
C LEU A 527 47.36 29.01 13.72
N GLU A 528 47.86 29.45 12.55
CA GLU A 528 47.70 30.82 12.04
C GLU A 528 46.20 31.14 11.82
N GLU A 529 45.44 30.18 11.26
CA GLU A 529 44.01 30.34 11.03
C GLU A 529 43.24 30.50 12.36
N VAL A 530 43.51 29.68 13.34
CA VAL A 530 42.87 29.75 14.68
C VAL A 530 43.23 31.04 15.40
N LEU A 531 44.47 31.52 15.27
CA LEU A 531 44.85 32.82 15.84
C LEU A 531 44.12 33.98 15.16
N SER A 532 43.85 33.89 13.86
CA SER A 532 43.06 34.88 13.15
C SER A 532 41.59 34.88 13.63
N ILE A 533 41.01 33.68 13.85
CA ILE A 533 39.66 33.52 14.41
C ILE A 533 39.57 34.15 15.82
N LEU A 534 40.54 33.91 16.69
CA LEU A 534 40.56 34.50 18.02
C LEU A 534 40.68 36.05 17.98
N LYS A 535 41.58 36.59 17.11
CA LYS A 535 41.81 38.02 17.00
C LYS A 535 40.64 38.79 16.38
N ALA A 536 39.78 38.13 15.63
CA ALA A 536 38.58 38.71 15.05
C ALA A 536 37.50 39.07 16.07
N ASN A 537 37.64 38.58 17.32
CA ASN A 537 36.71 38.83 18.42
C ASN A 537 37.20 39.97 19.33
N ASN A 538 36.30 40.86 19.74
CA ASN A 538 36.59 41.97 20.63
C ASN A 538 36.55 41.61 22.13
N ASN A 539 36.56 40.33 22.48
CA ASN A 539 36.52 39.88 23.88
C ASN A 539 37.84 40.23 24.61
N PRO A 540 37.82 40.87 25.77
CA PRO A 540 39.01 41.25 26.53
C PRO A 540 39.94 40.08 26.89
N GLN A 541 39.41 38.86 26.94
CA GLN A 541 40.18 37.64 27.23
C GLN A 541 41.13 37.27 26.07
N VAL A 542 40.85 37.67 24.85
CA VAL A 542 41.62 37.31 23.64
C VAL A 542 43.08 37.75 23.73
N GLU A 543 43.32 39.01 24.14
CA GLU A 543 44.69 39.53 24.29
C GLU A 543 45.50 38.74 25.31
N TYR A 544 44.88 38.36 26.42
CA TYR A 544 45.51 37.55 27.46
C TYR A 544 45.85 36.13 26.93
N ILE A 545 44.90 35.47 26.27
CA ILE A 545 45.08 34.12 25.71
C ILE A 545 46.20 34.13 24.65
N VAL A 546 46.19 35.05 23.71
CA VAL A 546 47.20 35.17 22.64
C VAL A 546 48.57 35.46 23.23
N ARG A 547 48.67 36.30 24.28
CA ARG A 547 49.94 36.59 24.98
C ARG A 547 50.50 35.34 25.63
N ILE A 548 49.70 34.52 26.28
CA ILE A 548 50.11 33.23 26.87
C ILE A 548 50.56 32.25 25.80
N MET A 549 49.79 32.12 24.70
CA MET A 549 50.14 31.25 23.59
C MET A 549 51.51 31.65 22.97
N LYS A 550 51.74 32.94 22.81
CA LYS A 550 53.03 33.44 22.30
C LYS A 550 54.17 33.12 23.24
N LYS A 551 54.00 33.36 24.53
CA LYS A 551 55.03 33.04 25.53
C LYS A 551 55.37 31.55 25.54
N TRP A 552 54.36 30.73 25.59
CA TRP A 552 54.52 29.27 25.66
C TRP A 552 55.01 28.65 24.34
N GLY A 553 54.57 29.20 23.20
CA GLY A 553 55.08 28.84 21.89
C GLY A 553 56.58 29.12 21.74
N ALA A 554 57.03 30.31 22.18
CA ALA A 554 58.45 30.64 22.16
C ALA A 554 59.32 29.70 23.03
N GLU A 555 58.79 29.28 24.20
CA GLU A 555 59.45 28.34 25.09
C GLU A 555 59.53 26.93 24.47
N ASN A 556 58.64 26.55 23.55
CA ASN A 556 58.57 25.25 22.86
C ASN A 556 59.01 25.32 21.40
N GLY A 557 59.64 26.40 20.97
CA GLY A 557 60.21 26.55 19.60
C GLY A 557 59.16 26.75 18.49
N ILE A 558 57.95 27.16 18.84
CA ILE A 558 56.85 27.44 17.90
C ILE A 558 56.68 28.95 17.76
N ASN A 559 56.82 29.48 16.54
CA ASN A 559 56.50 30.85 16.24
C ASN A 559 54.97 31.03 16.12
N VAL A 560 54.39 31.78 17.10
CA VAL A 560 52.95 32.06 17.21
C VAL A 560 52.68 33.54 16.82
#